data_5b74495f274c3b84b495031b729ed3c8
#
_entry.id   5b74495f274c3b84b495031b729ed3c8
#
_cell.length_a   1.000
_cell.length_b   1.000
_cell.length_c   1.000
_cell.angle_alpha   90.00
_cell.angle_beta   90.00
_cell.angle_gamma   90.00
#
_symmetry.space_group_name_H-M   'P 1'
#
loop_
_entity.id
_entity.type
_entity.pdbx_description
1 polymer ?
#
loop_
_entity_poly.entity_id
_entity_poly.type
_entity_poly.pdbx_seq_one_letter_code
_entity_poly.pdbx_strand_id
1 'polypeptide(L)'
;VERLEKDDYQGLVVYNEAMNFSAGADLNTMIGLADKEDWTGIDRYLSHFQNVCQKMKYSSKPTVSAVAGLAIGGGFEVACQTSRMVAHMNSTLGLVETGVGLVPGGGGCKELLWRWVSDSTFAGKSDEAALKVFDIIGYGLMAHSPLQAKKYKFFIEEDVMVLNRDYLLLEAFKQVHELKEGYTPPAKPTFQLSGAETKEKMHKVLLDLEKKSIIFGYDVDIGLHLATVLS
;
A
#
# COMPACT_ATOMS: atom_id res chain seq x y z
N VAL A 1 -15.05 -9.97 -3.75
CA VAL A 1 -15.14 -9.01 -4.85
C VAL A 1 -15.99 -9.54 -6.00
N GLU A 2 -15.80 -10.78 -6.46
CA GLU A 2 -16.56 -11.33 -7.60
C GLU A 2 -18.08 -11.34 -7.39
N ARG A 3 -18.57 -11.57 -6.17
CA ARG A 3 -20.00 -11.46 -5.83
C ARG A 3 -20.47 -10.01 -5.83
N LEU A 4 -19.60 -9.06 -5.49
CA LEU A 4 -19.92 -7.62 -5.54
C LEU A 4 -20.34 -7.19 -6.95
N GLU A 5 -19.69 -7.73 -7.97
CA GLU A 5 -19.95 -7.39 -9.37
C GLU A 5 -21.21 -8.11 -9.93
N LYS A 6 -21.52 -9.30 -9.40
CA LYS A 6 -22.60 -10.17 -9.94
C LYS A 6 -23.94 -9.97 -9.25
N ASP A 7 -23.90 -9.71 -7.93
CA ASP A 7 -25.08 -9.61 -7.10
C ASP A 7 -25.51 -8.13 -6.93
N ASP A 8 -26.71 -7.90 -6.42
CA ASP A 8 -27.25 -6.54 -6.22
C ASP A 8 -26.71 -5.86 -4.95
N TYR A 9 -25.37 -5.92 -4.75
CA TYR A 9 -24.69 -5.16 -3.71
C TYR A 9 -24.38 -3.75 -4.20
N GLN A 10 -24.43 -2.78 -3.29
CA GLN A 10 -24.17 -1.38 -3.60
C GLN A 10 -22.70 -0.96 -3.41
N GLY A 11 -21.92 -1.78 -2.74
CA GLY A 11 -20.51 -1.57 -2.45
C GLY A 11 -19.96 -2.61 -1.48
N LEU A 12 -18.71 -2.48 -1.12
CA LEU A 12 -17.99 -3.40 -0.23
C LEU A 12 -17.34 -2.63 0.92
N VAL A 13 -17.52 -3.09 2.14
CA VAL A 13 -16.72 -2.66 3.29
C VAL A 13 -15.74 -3.79 3.67
N VAL A 14 -14.46 -3.46 3.75
CA VAL A 14 -13.41 -4.35 4.27
C VAL A 14 -13.15 -3.95 5.72
N TYR A 15 -13.44 -4.84 6.65
CA TYR A 15 -13.39 -4.58 8.09
C TYR A 15 -12.90 -5.80 8.87
N ASN A 16 -12.28 -5.58 10.02
CA ASN A 16 -11.92 -6.61 10.97
C ASN A 16 -12.36 -6.19 12.38
N GLU A 17 -13.12 -7.06 13.06
CA GLU A 17 -13.57 -6.82 14.44
C GLU A 17 -12.44 -6.88 15.47
N ALA A 18 -11.32 -7.53 15.14
CA ALA A 18 -10.14 -7.59 16.00
C ALA A 18 -9.54 -6.20 16.26
N MET A 19 -8.60 -6.10 17.20
CA MET A 19 -7.94 -4.83 17.54
C MET A 19 -7.23 -4.19 16.34
N ASN A 20 -6.68 -5.01 15.45
CA ASN A 20 -5.94 -4.55 14.28
C ASN A 20 -6.69 -4.90 12.99
N PHE A 21 -6.62 -4.02 12.02
CA PHE A 21 -7.13 -4.28 10.68
C PHE A 21 -6.38 -5.43 10.01
N SER A 22 -5.06 -5.31 9.90
CA SER A 22 -4.17 -6.37 9.43
C SER A 22 -2.70 -6.01 9.67
N ALA A 23 -1.91 -6.98 10.11
CA ALA A 23 -0.45 -6.86 10.23
C ALA A 23 0.31 -7.34 8.97
N GLY A 24 -0.39 -7.56 7.87
CA GLY A 24 0.21 -7.95 6.59
C GLY A 24 0.02 -9.41 6.22
N ALA A 25 0.89 -9.90 5.32
CA ALA A 25 0.85 -11.26 4.80
C ALA A 25 1.33 -12.29 5.84
N ASP A 26 0.85 -13.53 5.71
CA ASP A 26 1.34 -14.65 6.53
C ASP A 26 2.74 -15.08 6.03
N LEU A 27 3.76 -14.61 6.75
CA LEU A 27 5.15 -14.93 6.45
C LEU A 27 5.47 -16.42 6.62
N ASN A 28 4.78 -17.16 7.51
CA ASN A 28 5.00 -18.59 7.67
C ASN A 28 4.62 -19.37 6.41
N THR A 29 3.53 -18.98 5.75
CA THR A 29 3.16 -19.56 4.45
C THR A 29 4.24 -19.27 3.40
N MET A 30 4.78 -18.06 3.33
CA MET A 30 5.85 -17.70 2.40
C MET A 30 7.13 -18.48 2.67
N ILE A 31 7.57 -18.55 3.94
CA ILE A 31 8.75 -19.32 4.36
C ILE A 31 8.56 -20.80 4.02
N GLY A 32 7.40 -21.38 4.33
CA GLY A 32 7.12 -22.79 4.06
C GLY A 32 7.09 -23.16 2.56
N LEU A 33 6.83 -22.19 1.67
CA LEU A 33 6.98 -22.34 0.22
C LEU A 33 8.47 -22.22 -0.18
N ALA A 34 9.19 -21.25 0.37
CA ALA A 34 10.60 -21.04 0.10
C ALA A 34 11.46 -22.22 0.55
N ASP A 35 11.21 -22.78 1.72
CA ASP A 35 11.89 -23.99 2.24
C ASP A 35 11.75 -25.22 1.34
N LYS A 36 10.67 -25.26 0.56
CA LYS A 36 10.38 -26.32 -0.42
C LYS A 36 10.85 -25.94 -1.84
N GLU A 37 11.48 -24.78 -2.01
CA GLU A 37 11.85 -24.22 -3.31
C GLU A 37 10.66 -24.09 -4.27
N ASP A 38 9.42 -23.95 -3.72
CA ASP A 38 8.20 -23.78 -4.52
C ASP A 38 8.01 -22.32 -4.96
N TRP A 39 8.91 -21.85 -5.82
CA TRP A 39 8.87 -20.49 -6.37
C TRP A 39 7.60 -20.23 -7.17
N THR A 40 7.05 -21.26 -7.82
CA THR A 40 5.75 -21.16 -8.53
C THR A 40 4.60 -20.94 -7.56
N GLY A 41 4.65 -21.57 -6.39
CA GLY A 41 3.68 -21.35 -5.30
C GLY A 41 3.74 -19.92 -4.78
N ILE A 42 4.94 -19.38 -4.59
CA ILE A 42 5.13 -17.98 -4.17
C ILE A 42 4.59 -17.02 -5.24
N ASP A 43 4.93 -17.22 -6.51
CA ASP A 43 4.42 -16.40 -7.61
C ASP A 43 2.88 -16.41 -7.68
N ARG A 44 2.27 -17.59 -7.54
CA ARG A 44 0.82 -17.74 -7.50
C ARG A 44 0.19 -17.02 -6.30
N TYR A 45 0.81 -17.10 -5.13
CA TYR A 45 0.35 -16.42 -3.92
C TYR A 45 0.36 -14.89 -4.13
N LEU A 46 1.47 -14.33 -4.62
CA LEU A 46 1.61 -12.91 -4.89
C LEU A 46 0.67 -12.43 -5.99
N SER A 47 0.58 -13.17 -7.09
CA SER A 47 -0.32 -12.85 -8.20
C SER A 47 -1.78 -12.85 -7.77
N HIS A 48 -2.18 -13.81 -6.90
CA HIS A 48 -3.52 -13.85 -6.34
C HIS A 48 -3.81 -12.61 -5.48
N PHE A 49 -2.88 -12.25 -4.60
CA PHE A 49 -3.01 -11.07 -3.74
C PHE A 49 -3.12 -9.78 -4.56
N GLN A 50 -2.24 -9.60 -5.55
CA GLN A 50 -2.29 -8.46 -6.47
C GLN A 50 -3.64 -8.38 -7.21
N ASN A 51 -4.14 -9.52 -7.69
CA ASN A 51 -5.43 -9.58 -8.38
C ASN A 51 -6.59 -9.18 -7.47
N VAL A 52 -6.59 -9.59 -6.20
CA VAL A 52 -7.62 -9.16 -5.23
C VAL A 52 -7.58 -7.65 -5.02
N CYS A 53 -6.39 -7.09 -4.80
CA CYS A 53 -6.19 -5.65 -4.65
C CYS A 53 -6.66 -4.87 -5.89
N GLN A 54 -6.30 -5.32 -7.08
CA GLN A 54 -6.74 -4.69 -8.33
C GLN A 54 -8.25 -4.78 -8.55
N LYS A 55 -8.86 -5.94 -8.25
CA LYS A 55 -10.31 -6.09 -8.33
C LYS A 55 -11.06 -5.16 -7.37
N MET A 56 -10.51 -4.87 -6.19
CA MET A 56 -11.10 -3.88 -5.29
C MET A 56 -10.96 -2.46 -5.85
N LYS A 57 -9.76 -2.09 -6.29
CA LYS A 57 -9.48 -0.73 -6.77
C LYS A 57 -10.26 -0.36 -8.01
N TYR A 58 -10.44 -1.30 -8.93
CA TYR A 58 -11.10 -1.07 -10.22
C TYR A 58 -12.51 -1.70 -10.29
N SER A 59 -13.10 -2.02 -9.14
CA SER A 59 -14.49 -2.47 -9.05
C SER A 59 -15.44 -1.43 -9.63
N SER A 60 -16.49 -1.87 -10.31
CA SER A 60 -17.56 -1.00 -10.80
C SER A 60 -18.40 -0.40 -9.66
N LYS A 61 -18.25 -0.91 -8.45
CA LYS A 61 -18.95 -0.48 -7.24
C LYS A 61 -17.93 -0.01 -6.19
N PRO A 62 -18.27 0.99 -5.35
CA PRO A 62 -17.35 1.53 -4.37
C PRO A 62 -16.91 0.48 -3.33
N THR A 63 -15.64 0.54 -2.98
CA THR A 63 -15.06 -0.27 -1.91
C THR A 63 -14.51 0.65 -0.82
N VAL A 64 -14.74 0.34 0.44
CA VAL A 64 -14.28 1.15 1.58
C VAL A 64 -13.57 0.27 2.59
N SER A 65 -12.38 0.66 3.03
CA SER A 65 -11.69 0.00 4.15
C SER A 65 -12.00 0.71 5.46
N ALA A 66 -12.40 -0.06 6.49
CA ALA A 66 -12.64 0.43 7.84
C ALA A 66 -11.48 0.01 8.75
N VAL A 67 -10.53 0.91 8.95
CA VAL A 67 -9.21 0.63 9.54
C VAL A 67 -9.16 1.04 11.00
N ALA A 68 -8.77 0.09 11.87
CA ALA A 68 -8.41 0.36 13.27
C ALA A 68 -7.13 -0.39 13.65
N GLY A 69 -6.34 0.15 14.57
CA GLY A 69 -5.07 -0.43 14.99
C GLY A 69 -4.08 -0.51 13.83
N LEU A 70 -3.40 -1.65 13.69
CA LEU A 70 -2.41 -1.84 12.64
C LEU A 70 -3.09 -2.10 11.27
N ALA A 71 -2.66 -1.37 10.25
CA ALA A 71 -2.81 -1.66 8.85
C ALA A 71 -1.44 -1.45 8.19
N ILE A 72 -0.58 -2.48 8.25
CA ILE A 72 0.81 -2.40 7.82
C ILE A 72 1.14 -3.49 6.80
N GLY A 73 2.16 -3.24 5.98
CA GLY A 73 2.54 -4.16 4.92
C GLY A 73 1.35 -4.49 4.01
N GLY A 74 1.13 -5.77 3.71
CA GLY A 74 -0.02 -6.23 2.91
C GLY A 74 -1.38 -5.76 3.44
N GLY A 75 -1.51 -5.48 4.75
CA GLY A 75 -2.71 -4.89 5.33
C GLY A 75 -2.95 -3.46 4.87
N PHE A 76 -1.89 -2.66 4.78
CA PHE A 76 -1.98 -1.33 4.19
C PHE A 76 -2.19 -1.40 2.67
N GLU A 77 -1.57 -2.37 1.98
CA GLU A 77 -1.77 -2.57 0.54
C GLU A 77 -3.24 -2.85 0.20
N VAL A 78 -3.96 -3.61 1.04
CA VAL A 78 -5.42 -3.79 0.91
C VAL A 78 -6.16 -2.48 1.18
N ALA A 79 -5.85 -1.82 2.29
CA ALA A 79 -6.56 -0.62 2.71
C ALA A 79 -6.43 0.52 1.70
N CYS A 80 -5.24 0.78 1.18
CA CYS A 80 -4.96 1.89 0.27
C CYS A 80 -5.49 1.67 -1.17
N GLN A 81 -5.95 0.48 -1.49
CA GLN A 81 -6.53 0.16 -2.80
C GLN A 81 -8.05 0.07 -2.80
N THR A 82 -8.70 0.45 -1.71
CA THR A 82 -10.13 0.73 -1.71
C THR A 82 -10.41 2.15 -2.24
N SER A 83 -11.65 2.41 -2.62
CA SER A 83 -12.06 3.74 -3.13
C SER A 83 -11.91 4.83 -2.07
N ARG A 84 -12.04 4.48 -0.80
CA ARG A 84 -11.88 5.38 0.35
C ARG A 84 -11.48 4.58 1.59
N MET A 85 -10.60 5.15 2.41
CA MET A 85 -10.27 4.62 3.71
C MET A 85 -11.02 5.41 4.79
N VAL A 86 -11.66 4.69 5.71
CA VAL A 86 -12.16 5.24 6.98
C VAL A 86 -11.25 4.72 8.07
N ALA A 87 -10.51 5.59 8.74
CA ALA A 87 -9.51 5.17 9.72
C ALA A 87 -9.79 5.75 11.11
N HIS A 88 -9.71 4.91 12.13
CA HIS A 88 -9.72 5.34 13.52
C HIS A 88 -8.46 6.17 13.82
N MET A 89 -8.59 7.19 14.68
CA MET A 89 -7.52 8.15 14.98
C MET A 89 -6.20 7.51 15.48
N ASN A 90 -6.25 6.32 16.07
CA ASN A 90 -5.08 5.58 16.56
C ASN A 90 -4.60 4.49 15.58
N SER A 91 -4.99 4.57 14.31
CA SER A 91 -4.52 3.63 13.30
C SER A 91 -3.06 3.87 12.96
N THR A 92 -2.31 2.77 12.84
CA THR A 92 -0.92 2.78 12.36
C THR A 92 -0.90 2.29 10.92
N LEU A 93 -0.37 3.12 10.02
CA LEU A 93 -0.34 2.87 8.58
C LEU A 93 1.11 2.85 8.08
N GLY A 94 1.46 1.92 7.20
CA GLY A 94 2.79 1.88 6.60
C GLY A 94 3.08 0.67 5.74
N LEU A 95 4.11 0.79 4.90
CA LEU A 95 4.73 -0.30 4.14
C LEU A 95 6.04 -0.65 4.83
N VAL A 96 6.11 -1.81 5.45
CA VAL A 96 7.19 -2.21 6.37
C VAL A 96 7.94 -3.46 5.91
N GLU A 97 7.69 -3.89 4.70
CA GLU A 97 8.19 -5.15 4.14
C GLU A 97 9.73 -5.21 4.13
N THR A 98 10.40 -4.08 3.91
CA THR A 98 11.88 -4.01 3.94
C THR A 98 12.46 -4.41 5.29
N GLY A 99 11.74 -4.16 6.39
CA GLY A 99 12.14 -4.59 7.73
C GLY A 99 12.17 -6.11 7.94
N VAL A 100 11.60 -6.88 7.01
CA VAL A 100 11.61 -8.35 7.00
C VAL A 100 12.24 -8.91 5.73
N GLY A 101 13.02 -8.10 5.00
CA GLY A 101 13.77 -8.52 3.82
C GLY A 101 12.90 -8.75 2.57
N LEU A 102 11.80 -8.03 2.43
CA LEU A 102 10.88 -8.12 1.31
C LEU A 102 10.62 -6.74 0.69
N VAL A 103 9.98 -6.72 -0.48
CA VAL A 103 9.45 -5.52 -1.14
C VAL A 103 7.93 -5.62 -1.16
N PRO A 104 7.17 -4.53 -0.96
CA PRO A 104 5.72 -4.55 -1.05
C PRO A 104 5.23 -5.20 -2.34
N GLY A 105 4.49 -6.32 -2.23
CA GLY A 105 4.13 -7.18 -3.36
C GLY A 105 2.67 -7.09 -3.80
N GLY A 106 1.77 -6.48 -3.01
CA GLY A 106 0.34 -6.36 -3.32
C GLY A 106 -0.06 -5.12 -4.11
N GLY A 107 0.91 -4.25 -4.43
CA GLY A 107 0.71 -3.02 -5.20
C GLY A 107 0.99 -1.73 -4.43
N GLY A 108 1.52 -1.82 -3.20
CA GLY A 108 1.87 -0.67 -2.37
C GLY A 108 2.88 0.27 -3.01
N CYS A 109 3.93 -0.27 -3.63
CA CYS A 109 4.92 0.52 -4.38
C CYS A 109 4.25 1.37 -5.47
N LYS A 110 3.45 0.73 -6.32
CA LYS A 110 2.72 1.40 -7.41
C LYS A 110 1.76 2.46 -6.87
N GLU A 111 0.98 2.12 -5.85
CA GLU A 111 -0.03 3.01 -5.29
C GLU A 111 0.62 4.24 -4.65
N LEU A 112 1.68 4.05 -3.88
CA LEU A 112 2.36 5.16 -3.24
C LEU A 112 3.07 6.04 -4.26
N LEU A 113 3.75 5.45 -5.26
CA LEU A 113 4.36 6.22 -6.34
C LEU A 113 3.31 7.05 -7.08
N TRP A 114 2.14 6.47 -7.39
CA TRP A 114 1.05 7.20 -8.03
C TRP A 114 0.59 8.40 -7.21
N ARG A 115 0.39 8.25 -5.91
CA ARG A 115 -0.02 9.32 -5.00
C ARG A 115 1.00 10.48 -4.96
N TRP A 116 2.29 10.17 -5.10
CA TRP A 116 3.34 11.18 -5.11
C TRP A 116 3.49 11.86 -6.47
N VAL A 117 3.49 11.13 -7.59
CA VAL A 117 3.59 11.76 -8.92
C VAL A 117 2.35 12.53 -9.30
N SER A 118 1.18 12.21 -8.73
CA SER A 118 -0.07 12.93 -8.95
C SER A 118 -0.18 14.25 -8.15
N ASP A 119 0.71 14.47 -7.20
CA ASP A 119 0.76 15.74 -6.48
C ASP A 119 1.36 16.84 -7.36
N SER A 120 0.67 17.97 -7.43
CA SER A 120 1.08 19.10 -8.27
C SER A 120 2.49 19.64 -7.97
N THR A 121 2.98 19.46 -6.73
CA THR A 121 4.35 19.86 -6.34
C THR A 121 5.42 18.99 -6.99
N PHE A 122 5.04 17.79 -7.48
CA PHE A 122 5.90 16.85 -8.19
C PHE A 122 5.61 16.78 -9.69
N ALA A 123 4.82 17.71 -10.23
CA ALA A 123 4.53 17.76 -11.67
C ALA A 123 5.83 17.88 -12.49
N GLY A 124 6.10 16.91 -13.36
CA GLY A 124 7.32 16.82 -14.14
C GLY A 124 8.58 16.38 -13.39
N LYS A 125 8.45 15.94 -12.13
CA LYS A 125 9.54 15.54 -11.23
C LYS A 125 9.38 14.08 -10.78
N SER A 126 9.26 13.17 -11.73
CA SER A 126 9.06 11.75 -11.44
C SER A 126 10.24 11.13 -10.65
N ASP A 127 11.45 11.65 -10.85
CA ASP A 127 12.64 11.22 -10.11
C ASP A 127 12.58 11.65 -8.63
N GLU A 128 12.20 12.91 -8.33
CA GLU A 128 12.03 13.36 -6.94
C GLU A 128 10.93 12.57 -6.22
N ALA A 129 9.81 12.29 -6.91
CA ALA A 129 8.72 11.46 -6.37
C ALA A 129 9.19 10.01 -6.09
N ALA A 130 9.92 9.41 -7.03
CA ALA A 130 10.45 8.05 -6.87
C ALA A 130 11.46 7.96 -5.71
N LEU A 131 12.37 8.93 -5.58
CA LEU A 131 13.30 9.01 -4.44
C LEU A 131 12.55 9.15 -3.11
N LYS A 132 11.49 9.96 -3.07
CA LYS A 132 10.67 10.13 -1.88
C LYS A 132 9.96 8.83 -1.45
N VAL A 133 9.41 8.11 -2.41
CA VAL A 133 8.78 6.81 -2.16
C VAL A 133 9.80 5.76 -1.75
N PHE A 134 10.98 5.78 -2.37
CA PHE A 134 12.10 4.92 -2.01
C PHE A 134 12.51 5.10 -0.55
N ASP A 135 12.63 6.35 -0.08
CA ASP A 135 12.92 6.64 1.34
C ASP A 135 11.81 6.12 2.27
N ILE A 136 10.54 6.41 1.93
CA ILE A 136 9.40 6.02 2.78
C ILE A 136 9.33 4.49 2.94
N ILE A 137 9.45 3.74 1.86
CA ILE A 137 9.36 2.28 1.87
C ILE A 137 10.68 1.68 2.37
N GLY A 138 11.83 2.18 1.89
CA GLY A 138 13.15 1.67 2.25
C GLY A 138 13.44 1.74 3.75
N TYR A 139 13.05 2.82 4.39
CA TYR A 139 13.15 2.94 5.86
C TYR A 139 11.98 2.33 6.63
N GLY A 140 11.01 1.71 5.96
CA GLY A 140 9.83 1.14 6.60
C GLY A 140 9.06 2.16 7.45
N LEU A 141 8.91 3.39 6.95
CA LEU A 141 8.29 4.46 7.74
C LEU A 141 6.82 4.15 8.03
N MET A 142 6.44 4.34 9.28
CA MET A 142 5.07 4.19 9.75
C MET A 142 4.51 5.51 10.25
N ALA A 143 3.21 5.66 10.10
CA ALA A 143 2.45 6.74 10.72
C ALA A 143 1.53 6.17 11.80
N HIS A 144 1.54 6.75 12.98
CA HIS A 144 0.78 6.28 14.14
C HIS A 144 -0.57 6.99 14.31
N SER A 145 -0.98 7.74 13.32
CA SER A 145 -2.32 8.33 13.21
C SER A 145 -2.61 8.69 11.75
N PRO A 146 -3.90 8.81 11.35
CA PRO A 146 -4.26 9.31 10.03
C PRO A 146 -3.69 10.71 9.73
N LEU A 147 -3.63 11.59 10.73
CA LEU A 147 -3.05 12.93 10.56
C LEU A 147 -1.56 12.88 10.23
N GLN A 148 -0.79 12.03 10.92
CA GLN A 148 0.62 11.81 10.60
C GLN A 148 0.78 11.13 9.23
N ALA A 149 -0.13 10.25 8.86
CA ALA A 149 -0.11 9.48 7.63
C ALA A 149 -0.27 10.36 6.37
N LYS A 150 -0.89 11.52 6.48
CA LYS A 150 -0.95 12.51 5.38
C LYS A 150 0.43 12.92 4.89
N LYS A 151 1.41 13.04 5.79
CA LYS A 151 2.80 13.37 5.46
C LYS A 151 3.46 12.38 4.49
N TYR A 152 3.04 11.11 4.56
CA TYR A 152 3.56 10.03 3.72
C TYR A 152 2.62 9.67 2.57
N LYS A 153 1.48 10.37 2.45
CA LYS A 153 0.39 10.04 1.53
C LYS A 153 -0.19 8.61 1.74
N PHE A 154 -0.02 8.07 2.94
CA PHE A 154 -0.72 6.85 3.35
C PHE A 154 -2.21 7.11 3.61
N PHE A 155 -2.55 8.33 4.01
CA PHE A 155 -3.90 8.83 4.19
C PHE A 155 -4.06 10.08 3.34
N ILE A 156 -5.06 10.10 2.45
CA ILE A 156 -5.28 11.18 1.47
C ILE A 156 -6.48 12.05 1.86
N GLU A 157 -6.74 13.12 1.11
CA GLU A 157 -7.78 14.08 1.49
C GLU A 157 -9.20 13.50 1.41
N GLU A 158 -9.42 12.54 0.54
CA GLU A 158 -10.70 11.84 0.37
C GLU A 158 -10.99 10.84 1.50
N ASP A 159 -9.98 10.46 2.28
CA ASP A 159 -10.11 9.53 3.37
C ASP A 159 -10.72 10.18 4.62
N VAL A 160 -11.41 9.39 5.43
CA VAL A 160 -12.18 9.88 6.58
C VAL A 160 -11.57 9.39 7.89
N MET A 161 -11.33 10.31 8.83
CA MET A 161 -10.86 9.97 10.17
C MET A 161 -12.03 9.92 11.16
N VAL A 162 -12.08 8.87 11.98
CA VAL A 162 -13.08 8.66 13.03
C VAL A 162 -12.39 8.67 14.39
N LEU A 163 -12.95 9.44 15.34
CA LEU A 163 -12.38 9.57 16.69
C LEU A 163 -12.83 8.44 17.63
N ASN A 164 -14.05 7.92 17.44
CA ASN A 164 -14.58 6.82 18.24
C ASN A 164 -14.67 5.56 17.36
N ARG A 165 -14.00 4.49 17.78
CA ARG A 165 -13.95 3.21 17.08
C ARG A 165 -15.34 2.58 16.88
N ASP A 166 -16.28 2.78 17.81
CA ASP A 166 -17.62 2.20 17.74
C ASP A 166 -18.42 2.71 16.52
N TYR A 167 -18.05 3.89 16.01
CA TYR A 167 -18.65 4.45 14.80
C TYR A 167 -17.89 4.11 13.49
N LEU A 168 -16.76 3.40 13.59
CA LEU A 168 -15.90 3.12 12.43
C LEU A 168 -16.65 2.39 11.31
N LEU A 169 -17.33 1.30 11.66
CA LEU A 169 -18.07 0.50 10.67
C LEU A 169 -19.28 1.25 10.12
N LEU A 170 -20.00 1.97 10.99
CA LEU A 170 -21.13 2.80 10.57
C LEU A 170 -20.68 3.89 9.57
N GLU A 171 -19.55 4.55 9.85
CA GLU A 171 -19.03 5.57 8.96
C GLU A 171 -18.60 4.96 7.62
N ALA A 172 -17.98 3.78 7.64
CA ALA A 172 -17.62 3.08 6.40
C ALA A 172 -18.83 2.74 5.53
N PHE A 173 -19.94 2.32 6.12
CA PHE A 173 -21.21 2.13 5.39
C PHE A 173 -21.78 3.43 4.83
N LYS A 174 -21.70 4.54 5.59
CA LYS A 174 -22.07 5.86 5.09
C LYS A 174 -21.24 6.25 3.86
N GLN A 175 -19.92 6.01 3.92
CA GLN A 175 -19.02 6.32 2.82
C GLN A 175 -19.34 5.49 1.56
N VAL A 176 -19.70 4.22 1.70
CA VAL A 176 -20.22 3.43 0.57
C VAL A 176 -21.49 4.05 0.01
N HIS A 177 -22.42 4.45 0.89
CA HIS A 177 -23.69 5.04 0.47
C HIS A 177 -23.52 6.40 -0.22
N GLU A 178 -22.58 7.23 0.23
CA GLU A 178 -22.26 8.50 -0.42
C GLU A 178 -21.60 8.31 -1.79
N LEU A 179 -20.70 7.33 -1.89
CA LEU A 179 -19.94 7.07 -3.11
C LEU A 179 -20.77 6.40 -4.21
N LYS A 180 -21.79 5.59 -3.89
CA LYS A 180 -22.47 4.73 -4.87
C LYS A 180 -23.15 5.51 -6.00
N GLU A 181 -23.63 6.73 -5.74
CA GLU A 181 -24.32 7.53 -6.72
C GLU A 181 -23.34 8.18 -7.70
N GLY A 182 -23.41 7.78 -8.97
CA GLY A 182 -22.48 8.26 -9.99
C GLY A 182 -21.05 7.71 -9.88
N TYR A 183 -20.84 6.66 -9.05
CA TYR A 183 -19.52 6.07 -8.88
C TYR A 183 -18.92 5.60 -10.21
N THR A 184 -17.70 6.04 -10.44
CA THR A 184 -16.87 5.57 -11.56
C THR A 184 -15.53 5.09 -11.00
N PRO A 185 -15.10 3.86 -11.32
CA PRO A 185 -13.81 3.38 -10.88
C PRO A 185 -12.68 4.26 -11.43
N PRO A 186 -11.57 4.42 -10.69
CA PRO A 186 -10.45 5.21 -11.17
C PRO A 186 -9.87 4.61 -12.45
N ALA A 187 -9.38 5.47 -13.34
CA ALA A 187 -8.60 5.02 -14.49
C ALA A 187 -7.29 4.36 -14.04
N LYS A 188 -6.83 3.38 -14.81
CA LYS A 188 -5.51 2.79 -14.55
C LYS A 188 -4.43 3.85 -14.79
N PRO A 189 -3.51 4.07 -13.84
CA PRO A 189 -2.46 5.06 -14.01
C PRO A 189 -1.49 4.67 -15.12
N THR A 190 -1.02 5.66 -15.86
CA THR A 190 0.13 5.53 -16.76
C THR A 190 1.31 6.23 -16.11
N PHE A 191 2.39 5.50 -15.92
CA PHE A 191 3.60 6.03 -15.29
C PHE A 191 4.61 6.47 -16.35
N GLN A 192 5.22 7.62 -16.11
CA GLN A 192 6.52 7.96 -16.67
C GLN A 192 7.55 7.66 -15.58
N LEU A 193 8.12 6.47 -15.63
CA LEU A 193 9.15 6.05 -14.70
C LEU A 193 10.42 6.89 -14.90
N SER A 194 11.15 7.12 -13.82
CA SER A 194 12.31 8.01 -13.80
C SER A 194 13.58 7.40 -14.41
N GLY A 195 13.60 6.07 -14.60
CA GLY A 195 14.63 5.35 -15.35
C GLY A 195 15.95 5.13 -14.61
N ALA A 196 16.94 4.69 -15.37
CA ALA A 196 18.22 4.18 -14.86
C ALA A 196 19.01 5.20 -14.03
N GLU A 197 18.92 6.48 -14.34
CA GLU A 197 19.65 7.52 -13.60
C GLU A 197 19.16 7.61 -12.14
N THR A 198 17.84 7.56 -11.95
CA THR A 198 17.25 7.60 -10.59
C THR A 198 17.54 6.31 -9.82
N LYS A 199 17.50 5.16 -10.50
CA LYS A 199 17.93 3.89 -9.91
C LYS A 199 19.36 3.96 -9.41
N GLU A 200 20.27 4.54 -10.19
CA GLU A 200 21.66 4.71 -9.80
C GLU A 200 21.82 5.66 -8.59
N LYS A 201 21.00 6.72 -8.50
CA LYS A 201 20.95 7.59 -7.31
C LYS A 201 20.55 6.80 -6.06
N MET A 202 19.51 5.96 -6.16
CA MET A 202 19.05 5.09 -5.06
C MET A 202 20.13 4.09 -4.66
N HIS A 203 20.80 3.47 -5.64
CA HIS A 203 21.91 2.55 -5.38
C HIS A 203 23.05 3.20 -4.62
N LYS A 204 23.44 4.43 -4.99
CA LYS A 204 24.48 5.17 -4.27
C LYS A 204 24.11 5.43 -2.81
N VAL A 205 22.84 5.73 -2.54
CA VAL A 205 22.34 5.89 -1.15
C VAL A 205 22.51 4.58 -0.38
N LEU A 206 22.13 3.43 -0.97
CA LEU A 206 22.29 2.13 -0.32
C LEU A 206 23.74 1.81 0.00
N LEU A 207 24.66 2.01 -0.94
CA LEU A 207 26.11 1.78 -0.75
C LEU A 207 26.70 2.71 0.33
N ASP A 208 26.21 3.95 0.43
CA ASP A 208 26.64 4.87 1.49
C ASP A 208 26.14 4.42 2.87
N LEU A 209 24.92 3.93 2.95
CA LEU A 209 24.34 3.37 4.19
C LEU A 209 25.08 2.09 4.62
N GLU A 210 25.39 1.20 3.69
CA GLU A 210 26.19 -0.01 3.94
C GLU A 210 27.58 0.34 4.43
N LYS A 211 28.27 1.26 3.75
CA LYS A 211 29.59 1.75 4.16
C LYS A 211 29.60 2.36 5.57
N LYS A 212 28.48 2.94 5.99
CA LYS A 212 28.28 3.49 7.34
C LYS A 212 27.83 2.42 8.35
N SER A 213 27.72 1.15 7.94
CA SER A 213 27.21 0.05 8.76
C SER A 213 25.80 0.29 9.32
N ILE A 214 24.97 1.03 8.59
CA ILE A 214 23.56 1.27 8.93
C ILE A 214 22.69 0.13 8.40
N ILE A 215 23.05 -0.41 7.24
CA ILE A 215 22.42 -1.57 6.60
C ILE A 215 23.49 -2.61 6.23
N PHE A 216 23.05 -3.82 5.88
CA PHE A 216 23.93 -4.94 5.50
C PHE A 216 23.73 -5.32 4.02
N GLY A 217 24.60 -6.19 3.48
CA GLY A 217 24.59 -6.54 2.06
C GLY A 217 23.24 -7.01 1.54
N TYR A 218 22.51 -7.83 2.31
CA TYR A 218 21.16 -8.27 1.91
C TYR A 218 20.14 -7.12 1.86
N ASP A 219 20.27 -6.11 2.73
CA ASP A 219 19.41 -4.93 2.68
C ASP A 219 19.68 -4.10 1.42
N VAL A 220 20.95 -4.11 0.94
CA VAL A 220 21.31 -3.49 -0.35
C VAL A 220 20.59 -4.19 -1.51
N ASP A 221 20.55 -5.53 -1.50
CA ASP A 221 19.85 -6.29 -2.54
C ASP A 221 18.35 -5.99 -2.53
N ILE A 222 17.70 -5.98 -1.37
CA ILE A 222 16.29 -5.61 -1.21
C ILE A 222 16.04 -4.16 -1.68
N GLY A 223 16.90 -3.23 -1.28
CA GLY A 223 16.83 -1.84 -1.73
C GLY A 223 16.98 -1.68 -3.24
N LEU A 224 17.83 -2.49 -3.89
CA LEU A 224 17.98 -2.51 -5.33
C LEU A 224 16.74 -3.06 -6.06
N HIS A 225 16.09 -4.08 -5.50
CA HIS A 225 14.80 -4.54 -6.00
C HIS A 225 13.73 -3.45 -5.89
N LEU A 226 13.64 -2.78 -4.75
CA LEU A 226 12.75 -1.64 -4.57
C LEU A 226 13.04 -0.52 -5.58
N ALA A 227 14.32 -0.14 -5.74
CA ALA A 227 14.76 0.85 -6.73
C ALA A 227 14.34 0.47 -8.16
N THR A 228 14.43 -0.82 -8.50
CA THR A 228 14.02 -1.33 -9.83
C THR A 228 12.51 -1.19 -10.07
N VAL A 229 11.71 -1.37 -9.01
CA VAL A 229 10.24 -1.24 -9.10
C VAL A 229 9.80 0.23 -9.22
N LEU A 230 10.56 1.16 -8.65
CA LEU A 230 10.19 2.58 -8.56
C LEU A 230 10.77 3.45 -9.69
N SER A 231 11.73 2.94 -10.46
CA SER A 231 12.41 3.65 -11.54
C SER A 231 12.21 2.93 -12.91
#